data_9fc2f2d677fe41747f420e45930ee23b
#
_entry.id   9fc2f2d677fe41747f420e45930ee23b
#
_cell.length_a   1.000
_cell.length_b   1.000
_cell.length_c   1.000
_cell.angle_alpha   90.00
_cell.angle_beta   90.00
_cell.angle_gamma   90.00
#
_symmetry.space_group_name_H-M   'P 1'
#
loop_
_entity.id
_entity.type
_entity.pdbx_description
1 polymer ?
#
loop_
_entity_poly.entity_id
_entity_poly.type
_entity_poly.pdbx_seq_one_letter_code
_entity_poly.pdbx_strand_id
1 'polypeptide(L)'
;LILVCGHYEGVDERFIEECVDEEISLGDFVLTGGEIAAMAVADSVCRLVPGVLADEECYTGESHWDGLLEYPQYTRPEVWQGREVPEVLLNGDHSRIEAWRRRKQFERTMEKRPDMFEKLKIEDKNDLKILEEIRKDAKRVKLTEPLSYRAAAEEDMPDIERIVGDARRGLRRFHIDQWQGGYPSREDFLTDIRRGECFVVLHGGEVAGFFTLSLCEEECYAAITDGKWTEGMAYCVVHRAAVAAKYRGTGMSRYLMKCVEQQAAAFERRCIRADTHRKNKPMQTLLRECGY
;
A
#
# COMPACT_ATOMS: atom_id res chain seq x y z
N LEU A 1 34.23 -32.40 7.53
CA LEU A 1 33.53 -31.89 8.70
C LEU A 1 33.21 -33.06 9.63
N ILE A 2 33.56 -32.95 10.91
CA ILE A 2 33.22 -33.90 11.97
C ILE A 2 32.32 -33.14 12.95
N LEU A 3 31.12 -33.69 13.23
CA LEU A 3 30.20 -33.12 14.20
C LEU A 3 30.18 -34.03 15.44
N VAL A 4 30.52 -33.47 16.60
CA VAL A 4 30.53 -34.15 17.88
C VAL A 4 29.22 -33.85 18.61
N CYS A 5 28.44 -34.91 18.89
CA CYS A 5 27.14 -34.81 19.54
C CYS A 5 27.27 -35.37 20.96
N GLY A 6 27.22 -34.50 21.95
CA GLY A 6 27.24 -34.91 23.35
C GLY A 6 25.91 -35.50 23.81
N HIS A 7 25.92 -36.43 24.76
CA HIS A 7 24.78 -36.95 25.46
C HIS A 7 24.92 -36.76 26.99
N TYR A 8 23.81 -36.95 27.69
CA TYR A 8 23.71 -36.83 29.16
C TYR A 8 24.19 -35.46 29.66
N GLU A 9 25.34 -35.39 30.36
CA GLU A 9 25.85 -34.19 30.99
C GLU A 9 26.67 -33.29 30.06
N GLY A 10 26.91 -33.71 28.81
CA GLY A 10 27.65 -32.94 27.81
C GLY A 10 29.01 -33.58 27.42
N VAL A 11 29.91 -32.78 26.87
CA VAL A 11 31.24 -33.17 26.42
C VAL A 11 32.28 -32.67 27.44
N ASP A 12 33.32 -33.43 27.67
CA ASP A 12 34.41 -33.04 28.59
C ASP A 12 35.08 -31.75 28.07
N GLU A 13 35.15 -30.74 28.94
CA GLU A 13 35.68 -29.41 28.58
C GLU A 13 37.10 -29.46 28.03
N ARG A 14 37.97 -30.33 28.56
CA ARG A 14 39.32 -30.52 28.05
C ARG A 14 39.35 -31.04 26.62
N PHE A 15 38.37 -31.85 26.22
CA PHE A 15 38.22 -32.28 24.83
C PHE A 15 37.76 -31.11 23.93
N ILE A 16 36.89 -30.25 24.43
CA ILE A 16 36.47 -29.06 23.72
C ILE A 16 37.64 -28.12 23.49
N GLU A 17 38.39 -27.81 24.54
CA GLU A 17 39.53 -26.91 24.49
C GLU A 17 40.66 -27.40 23.56
N GLU A 18 40.91 -28.71 23.50
CA GLU A 18 42.06 -29.30 22.77
C GLU A 18 41.72 -29.77 21.35
N CYS A 19 40.46 -30.13 21.07
CA CYS A 19 40.10 -30.87 19.86
C CYS A 19 39.01 -30.22 19.03
N VAL A 20 38.28 -29.26 19.56
CA VAL A 20 37.12 -28.65 18.88
C VAL A 20 37.53 -27.31 18.26
N ASP A 21 37.27 -27.17 16.97
CA ASP A 21 37.55 -25.91 16.26
C ASP A 21 36.43 -24.87 16.53
N GLU A 22 35.19 -25.29 16.70
CA GLU A 22 34.03 -24.40 16.89
C GLU A 22 32.88 -25.08 17.61
N GLU A 23 32.28 -24.39 18.56
CA GLU A 23 31.01 -24.78 19.19
C GLU A 23 29.86 -24.04 18.55
N ILE A 24 28.79 -24.79 18.14
CA ILE A 24 27.63 -24.24 17.46
C ILE A 24 26.40 -24.45 18.34
N SER A 25 25.72 -23.36 18.69
CA SER A 25 24.39 -23.38 19.32
C SER A 25 23.31 -23.03 18.32
N LEU A 26 22.20 -23.78 18.29
CA LEU A 26 21.03 -23.48 17.49
C LEU A 26 20.10 -22.43 18.11
N GLY A 27 20.22 -22.17 19.42
CA GLY A 27 19.37 -21.21 20.13
C GLY A 27 19.32 -21.45 21.63
N ASP A 28 18.57 -20.60 22.33
CA ASP A 28 18.43 -20.60 23.79
C ASP A 28 17.43 -21.67 24.28
N PHE A 29 17.70 -22.93 23.97
CA PHE A 29 16.92 -24.09 24.41
C PHE A 29 17.80 -25.33 24.54
N VAL A 30 17.36 -26.30 25.33
CA VAL A 30 18.12 -27.54 25.57
C VAL A 30 17.48 -28.68 24.79
N LEU A 31 18.32 -29.48 24.11
CA LEU A 31 17.94 -30.72 23.45
C LEU A 31 18.45 -31.92 24.25
N THR A 32 17.87 -33.11 24.00
CA THR A 32 18.25 -34.35 24.67
C THR A 32 19.67 -34.80 24.30
N GLY A 33 20.14 -34.43 23.10
CA GLY A 33 21.46 -34.69 22.56
C GLY A 33 21.75 -33.81 21.37
N GLY A 34 23.01 -33.82 20.88
CA GLY A 34 23.47 -32.94 19.80
C GLY A 34 23.06 -33.36 18.38
N GLU A 35 22.41 -34.52 18.19
CA GLU A 35 22.15 -35.07 16.86
C GLU A 35 21.19 -34.24 16.03
N ILE A 36 20.15 -33.66 16.66
CA ILE A 36 19.20 -32.78 15.95
C ILE A 36 19.93 -31.51 15.48
N ALA A 37 20.79 -30.96 16.32
CA ALA A 37 21.61 -29.82 15.96
C ALA A 37 22.57 -30.16 14.81
N ALA A 38 23.23 -31.32 14.89
CA ALA A 38 24.13 -31.80 13.84
C ALA A 38 23.38 -32.03 12.51
N MET A 39 22.18 -32.57 12.53
CA MET A 39 21.34 -32.73 11.33
C MET A 39 20.97 -31.38 10.72
N ALA A 40 20.60 -30.39 11.55
CA ALA A 40 20.30 -29.04 11.06
C ALA A 40 21.51 -28.37 10.40
N VAL A 41 22.69 -28.49 10.99
CA VAL A 41 23.95 -28.00 10.42
C VAL A 41 24.29 -28.74 9.12
N ALA A 42 24.21 -30.07 9.12
CA ALA A 42 24.48 -30.88 7.94
C ALA A 42 23.56 -30.53 6.78
N ASP A 43 22.25 -30.43 7.00
CA ASP A 43 21.27 -30.04 5.97
C ASP A 43 21.56 -28.64 5.42
N SER A 44 21.79 -27.68 6.30
CA SER A 44 22.10 -26.28 5.91
C SER A 44 23.37 -26.18 5.05
N VAL A 45 24.40 -26.97 5.34
CA VAL A 45 25.66 -26.97 4.60
C VAL A 45 25.56 -27.78 3.32
N CYS A 46 24.98 -28.99 3.37
CA CYS A 46 24.91 -29.89 2.23
C CYS A 46 24.11 -29.31 1.08
N ARG A 47 23.05 -28.55 1.36
CA ARG A 47 22.23 -27.93 0.29
C ARG A 47 22.99 -26.86 -0.53
N LEU A 48 24.12 -26.35 -0.02
CA LEU A 48 25.00 -25.42 -0.74
C LEU A 48 26.05 -26.14 -1.60
N VAL A 49 26.16 -27.47 -1.48
CA VAL A 49 27.11 -28.26 -2.27
C VAL A 49 26.53 -28.44 -3.68
N PRO A 50 27.33 -28.16 -4.75
CA PRO A 50 26.87 -28.32 -6.13
C PRO A 50 26.31 -29.72 -6.40
N GLY A 51 25.14 -29.80 -7.03
CA GLY A 51 24.48 -31.06 -7.38
C GLY A 51 23.62 -31.70 -6.28
N VAL A 52 23.56 -31.13 -5.07
CA VAL A 52 22.62 -31.55 -4.02
C VAL A 52 21.22 -30.99 -4.29
N LEU A 53 21.10 -29.73 -4.65
CA LEU A 53 19.87 -29.15 -5.16
C LEU A 53 19.90 -29.10 -6.70
N ALA A 54 18.72 -29.01 -7.30
CA ALA A 54 18.60 -29.04 -8.77
C ALA A 54 19.23 -27.84 -9.45
N ASP A 55 19.22 -26.66 -8.83
CA ASP A 55 19.73 -25.40 -9.34
C ASP A 55 20.21 -24.50 -8.20
N GLU A 56 21.16 -23.61 -8.49
CA GLU A 56 21.62 -22.58 -7.54
C GLU A 56 20.51 -21.57 -7.20
N GLU A 57 19.56 -21.34 -8.10
CA GLU A 57 18.40 -20.51 -7.83
C GLU A 57 17.53 -21.02 -6.68
N CYS A 58 17.64 -22.33 -6.34
CA CYS A 58 16.91 -22.93 -5.23
C CYS A 58 17.31 -22.37 -3.85
N TYR A 59 18.48 -21.74 -3.71
CA TYR A 59 18.94 -21.16 -2.44
C TYR A 59 19.33 -19.69 -2.53
N THR A 60 19.67 -19.17 -3.71
CA THR A 60 20.12 -17.77 -3.86
C THR A 60 19.03 -16.74 -3.61
N GLY A 61 17.76 -17.12 -3.75
CA GLY A 61 16.60 -16.26 -3.45
C GLY A 61 16.04 -16.37 -2.03
N GLU A 62 16.62 -17.25 -1.21
CA GLU A 62 16.14 -17.56 0.14
C GLU A 62 16.67 -16.58 1.20
N SER A 63 16.09 -16.70 2.41
CA SER A 63 16.50 -15.91 3.57
C SER A 63 18.01 -16.09 3.85
N HIS A 64 18.66 -14.99 4.23
CA HIS A 64 20.07 -14.89 4.62
C HIS A 64 21.08 -14.88 3.47
N TRP A 65 20.75 -15.27 2.25
CA TRP A 65 21.71 -15.31 1.14
C TRP A 65 22.31 -13.95 0.81
N ASP A 66 21.43 -12.95 0.63
CA ASP A 66 21.81 -11.55 0.37
C ASP A 66 21.63 -10.64 1.61
N GLY A 67 21.51 -11.23 2.79
CA GLY A 67 21.29 -10.53 4.05
C GLY A 67 19.85 -10.09 4.29
N LEU A 68 18.90 -10.50 3.45
CA LEU A 68 17.48 -10.24 3.62
C LEU A 68 16.70 -11.51 4.02
N LEU A 69 15.51 -11.33 4.57
CA LEU A 69 14.53 -12.40 4.68
C LEU A 69 13.79 -12.55 3.35
N GLU A 70 13.44 -13.78 3.03
CA GLU A 70 12.63 -14.11 1.85
C GLU A 70 11.27 -13.40 1.87
N TYR A 71 10.75 -13.12 0.68
CA TYR A 71 9.41 -12.56 0.49
C TYR A 71 8.31 -13.57 0.89
N PRO A 72 7.06 -13.12 1.18
CA PRO A 72 5.96 -14.02 1.56
C PRO A 72 5.54 -14.91 0.38
N GLN A 73 5.42 -16.20 0.64
CA GLN A 73 4.94 -17.18 -0.31
C GLN A 73 3.42 -17.32 -0.23
N TYR A 74 2.79 -17.58 -1.38
CA TYR A 74 1.37 -17.81 -1.51
C TYR A 74 1.10 -19.11 -2.28
N THR A 75 0.07 -19.82 -1.90
CA THR A 75 -0.38 -21.06 -2.54
C THR A 75 -1.87 -20.99 -2.86
N ARG A 76 -2.40 -21.99 -3.56
CA ARG A 76 -3.83 -22.12 -3.82
C ARG A 76 -4.59 -22.46 -2.54
N PRO A 77 -5.87 -22.03 -2.43
CA PRO A 77 -6.65 -21.23 -3.39
C PRO A 77 -6.29 -19.75 -3.39
N GLU A 78 -6.71 -19.00 -4.44
CA GLU A 78 -6.51 -17.53 -4.53
C GLU A 78 -7.14 -16.77 -3.37
N VAL A 79 -8.27 -17.24 -2.86
CA VAL A 79 -8.95 -16.67 -1.70
C VAL A 79 -9.03 -17.73 -0.60
N TRP A 80 -8.43 -17.46 0.54
CA TRP A 80 -8.50 -18.31 1.72
C TRP A 80 -9.05 -17.52 2.91
N GLN A 81 -10.21 -17.93 3.44
CA GLN A 81 -10.88 -17.28 4.57
C GLN A 81 -11.03 -15.74 4.38
N GLY A 82 -11.40 -15.31 3.18
CA GLY A 82 -11.57 -13.89 2.83
C GLY A 82 -10.26 -13.11 2.62
N ARG A 83 -9.12 -13.79 2.62
CA ARG A 83 -7.80 -13.20 2.32
C ARG A 83 -7.38 -13.60 0.92
N GLU A 84 -7.09 -12.61 0.10
CA GLU A 84 -6.71 -12.80 -1.31
C GLU A 84 -5.20 -12.85 -1.49
N VAL A 85 -4.76 -13.61 -2.50
CA VAL A 85 -3.39 -13.53 -3.02
C VAL A 85 -3.21 -12.14 -3.64
N PRO A 86 -2.08 -11.44 -3.42
CA PRO A 86 -1.83 -10.15 -4.05
C PRO A 86 -1.97 -10.21 -5.58
N GLU A 87 -2.79 -9.32 -6.16
CA GLU A 87 -3.09 -9.26 -7.59
C GLU A 87 -1.83 -9.23 -8.48
N VAL A 88 -0.77 -8.57 -8.00
CA VAL A 88 0.52 -8.52 -8.73
C VAL A 88 1.10 -9.90 -9.01
N LEU A 89 0.81 -10.91 -8.19
CA LEU A 89 1.30 -12.28 -8.36
C LEU A 89 0.45 -13.09 -9.36
N LEU A 90 -0.73 -12.59 -9.73
CA LEU A 90 -1.69 -13.27 -10.60
C LEU A 90 -1.66 -12.76 -12.05
N ASN A 91 -1.07 -11.60 -12.31
CA ASN A 91 -1.14 -10.92 -13.60
C ASN A 91 -0.08 -11.36 -14.62
N GLY A 92 0.89 -12.21 -14.24
CA GLY A 92 1.92 -12.73 -15.13
C GLY A 92 3.01 -11.72 -15.53
N ASP A 93 3.01 -10.49 -15.02
CA ASP A 93 4.07 -9.50 -15.26
C ASP A 93 5.28 -9.77 -14.35
N HIS A 94 6.24 -10.54 -14.86
CA HIS A 94 7.44 -10.95 -14.13
C HIS A 94 8.20 -9.76 -13.54
N SER A 95 8.34 -8.65 -14.28
CA SER A 95 9.05 -7.47 -13.81
C SER A 95 8.38 -6.85 -12.56
N ARG A 96 7.05 -6.76 -12.59
CA ARG A 96 6.28 -6.26 -11.43
C ARG A 96 6.30 -7.24 -10.26
N ILE A 97 6.29 -8.55 -10.54
CA ILE A 97 6.39 -9.59 -9.52
C ILE A 97 7.75 -9.50 -8.82
N GLU A 98 8.86 -9.38 -9.56
CA GLU A 98 10.20 -9.26 -8.99
C GLU A 98 10.36 -7.98 -8.15
N ALA A 99 9.89 -6.84 -8.64
CA ALA A 99 9.90 -5.60 -7.88
C ALA A 99 9.06 -5.70 -6.58
N TRP A 100 7.92 -6.39 -6.63
CA TRP A 100 7.08 -6.63 -5.45
C TRP A 100 7.78 -7.57 -4.46
N ARG A 101 8.39 -8.67 -4.93
CA ARG A 101 9.16 -9.62 -4.11
C ARG A 101 10.29 -8.90 -3.39
N ARG A 102 11.09 -8.12 -4.12
CA ARG A 102 12.22 -7.36 -3.57
C ARG A 102 11.78 -6.36 -2.51
N ARG A 103 10.69 -5.64 -2.77
CA ARG A 103 10.07 -4.75 -1.78
C ARG A 103 9.66 -5.52 -0.52
N LYS A 104 9.04 -6.70 -0.68
CA LYS A 104 8.61 -7.53 0.46
C LYS A 104 9.77 -8.10 1.27
N GLN A 105 10.89 -8.43 0.65
CA GLN A 105 12.11 -8.80 1.36
C GLN A 105 12.58 -7.66 2.29
N PHE A 106 12.64 -6.43 1.80
CA PHE A 106 12.99 -5.27 2.63
C PHE A 106 11.99 -5.04 3.76
N GLU A 107 10.70 -4.97 3.46
CA GLU A 107 9.66 -4.74 4.47
C GLU A 107 9.71 -5.80 5.59
N ARG A 108 9.84 -7.09 5.25
CA ARG A 108 9.93 -8.19 6.23
C ARG A 108 11.22 -8.15 7.05
N THR A 109 12.34 -7.83 6.43
CA THR A 109 13.64 -7.76 7.12
C THR A 109 13.65 -6.59 8.09
N MET A 110 13.18 -5.42 7.68
CA MET A 110 13.03 -4.25 8.56
C MET A 110 12.14 -4.54 9.78
N GLU A 111 11.05 -5.30 9.58
CA GLU A 111 10.08 -5.61 10.64
C GLU A 111 10.58 -6.72 11.57
N LYS A 112 11.08 -7.83 11.02
CA LYS A 112 11.36 -9.06 11.77
C LYS A 112 12.81 -9.23 12.20
N ARG A 113 13.74 -8.65 11.44
CA ARG A 113 15.18 -8.75 11.66
C ARG A 113 15.87 -7.41 11.42
N PRO A 114 15.52 -6.36 12.20
CA PRO A 114 16.15 -5.04 12.09
C PRO A 114 17.67 -5.11 12.26
N ASP A 115 18.15 -6.04 13.06
CA ASP A 115 19.58 -6.33 13.26
C ASP A 115 20.31 -6.74 11.98
N MET A 116 19.65 -7.50 11.10
CA MET A 116 20.18 -7.84 9.78
C MET A 116 20.12 -6.64 8.85
N PHE A 117 18.99 -5.93 8.84
CA PHE A 117 18.80 -4.78 7.96
C PHE A 117 19.84 -3.67 8.21
N GLU A 118 20.18 -3.41 9.46
CA GLU A 118 21.20 -2.41 9.84
C GLU A 118 22.61 -2.73 9.32
N LYS A 119 22.91 -4.01 9.08
CA LYS A 119 24.19 -4.48 8.55
C LYS A 119 24.27 -4.45 7.02
N LEU A 120 23.14 -4.24 6.33
CA LEU A 120 23.11 -4.25 4.87
C LEU A 120 23.82 -3.04 4.28
N LYS A 121 24.65 -3.30 3.30
CA LYS A 121 25.22 -2.27 2.42
C LYS A 121 24.45 -2.29 1.11
N ILE A 122 23.59 -1.28 0.92
CA ILE A 122 22.70 -1.20 -0.23
C ILE A 122 23.27 -0.17 -1.21
N GLU A 123 23.78 -0.64 -2.34
CA GLU A 123 24.40 0.18 -3.38
C GLU A 123 23.59 0.18 -4.68
N ASP A 124 22.73 -0.82 -4.87
CA ASP A 124 21.89 -0.91 -6.07
C ASP A 124 20.85 0.21 -6.14
N LYS A 125 20.75 0.84 -7.31
CA LYS A 125 19.87 2.01 -7.52
C LYS A 125 18.38 1.66 -7.43
N ASN A 126 17.99 0.45 -7.82
CA ASN A 126 16.59 0.01 -7.75
C ASN A 126 16.22 -0.27 -6.29
N ASP A 127 17.11 -0.91 -5.54
CA ASP A 127 16.94 -1.16 -4.11
C ASP A 127 16.81 0.16 -3.32
N LEU A 128 17.68 1.14 -3.60
CA LEU A 128 17.58 2.47 -2.99
C LEU A 128 16.25 3.16 -3.29
N LYS A 129 15.76 3.02 -4.52
CA LYS A 129 14.44 3.56 -4.92
C LYS A 129 13.30 2.86 -4.18
N ILE A 130 13.33 1.53 -4.08
CA ILE A 130 12.35 0.75 -3.31
C ILE A 130 12.33 1.19 -1.85
N LEU A 131 13.50 1.36 -1.22
CA LEU A 131 13.61 1.82 0.16
C LEU A 131 13.08 3.25 0.35
N GLU A 132 13.30 4.13 -0.61
CA GLU A 132 12.74 5.48 -0.57
C GLU A 132 11.21 5.43 -0.64
N GLU A 133 10.64 4.55 -1.47
CA GLU A 133 9.19 4.32 -1.55
C GLU A 133 8.64 3.75 -0.24
N ILE A 134 9.29 2.73 0.35
CA ILE A 134 8.90 2.17 1.67
C ILE A 134 8.91 3.26 2.74
N ARG A 135 9.95 4.11 2.79
CA ARG A 135 10.03 5.23 3.74
C ARG A 135 8.93 6.27 3.51
N LYS A 136 8.57 6.54 2.26
CA LYS A 136 7.43 7.42 1.93
C LYS A 136 6.12 6.82 2.39
N ASP A 137 5.93 5.50 2.17
CA ASP A 137 4.72 4.80 2.58
C ASP A 137 4.60 4.67 4.11
N ALA A 138 5.71 4.46 4.82
CA ALA A 138 5.75 4.44 6.28
C ALA A 138 5.35 5.79 6.91
N LYS A 139 5.55 6.90 6.20
CA LYS A 139 5.11 8.24 6.61
C LYS A 139 3.63 8.53 6.29
N ARG A 140 2.95 7.65 5.55
CA ARG A 140 1.52 7.81 5.25
C ARG A 140 0.68 7.47 6.47
N VAL A 141 -0.37 8.25 6.65
CA VAL A 141 -1.36 7.99 7.71
C VAL A 141 -2.01 6.64 7.47
N LYS A 142 -2.02 5.77 8.49
CA LYS A 142 -2.81 4.54 8.47
C LYS A 142 -4.25 4.89 8.82
N LEU A 143 -5.22 4.38 8.05
CA LEU A 143 -6.65 4.59 8.33
C LEU A 143 -7.11 3.61 9.42
N THR A 144 -6.66 3.85 10.66
CA THR A 144 -6.98 3.01 11.85
C THR A 144 -8.19 3.51 12.61
N GLU A 145 -8.50 4.80 12.49
CA GLU A 145 -9.65 5.42 13.13
C GLU A 145 -10.91 5.29 12.27
N PRO A 146 -12.09 5.39 12.89
CA PRO A 146 -13.36 5.30 12.16
C PRO A 146 -13.46 6.31 11.02
N LEU A 147 -13.90 5.82 9.87
CA LEU A 147 -14.21 6.64 8.71
C LEU A 147 -15.70 6.96 8.69
N SER A 148 -16.04 8.21 8.46
CA SER A 148 -17.42 8.68 8.33
C SER A 148 -17.49 9.86 7.35
N TYR A 149 -18.70 10.27 6.98
CA TYR A 149 -18.92 11.53 6.27
C TYR A 149 -20.21 12.20 6.76
N ARG A 150 -20.30 13.49 6.55
CA ARG A 150 -21.50 14.31 6.85
C ARG A 150 -21.59 15.50 5.93
N ALA A 151 -22.75 16.15 5.90
CA ALA A 151 -22.84 17.46 5.28
C ALA A 151 -21.81 18.42 5.89
N ALA A 152 -21.19 19.24 5.04
CA ALA A 152 -20.26 20.26 5.46
C ALA A 152 -21.01 21.43 6.11
N ALA A 153 -20.39 22.05 7.09
CA ALA A 153 -20.83 23.27 7.73
C ALA A 153 -19.84 24.43 7.45
N GLU A 154 -20.20 25.66 7.75
CA GLU A 154 -19.31 26.82 7.51
C GLU A 154 -18.03 26.73 8.36
N GLU A 155 -18.08 26.06 9.50
CA GLU A 155 -16.93 25.78 10.37
C GLU A 155 -15.88 24.87 9.74
N ASP A 156 -16.24 24.08 8.72
CA ASP A 156 -15.30 23.20 7.99
C ASP A 156 -14.47 23.97 6.93
N MET A 157 -14.84 25.22 6.64
CA MET A 157 -14.17 26.01 5.60
C MET A 157 -12.65 26.09 5.72
N PRO A 158 -12.06 26.29 6.92
CA PRO A 158 -10.59 26.31 7.04
C PRO A 158 -9.93 25.01 6.55
N ASP A 159 -10.53 23.86 6.85
CA ASP A 159 -10.03 22.56 6.40
C ASP A 159 -10.24 22.35 4.90
N ILE A 160 -11.41 22.71 4.36
CA ILE A 160 -11.68 22.66 2.92
C ILE A 160 -10.66 23.52 2.16
N GLU A 161 -10.44 24.77 2.57
CA GLU A 161 -9.47 25.66 1.95
C GLU A 161 -8.04 25.12 2.00
N ARG A 162 -7.63 24.52 3.12
CA ARG A 162 -6.35 23.84 3.27
C ARG A 162 -6.21 22.68 2.26
N ILE A 163 -7.24 21.85 2.14
CA ILE A 163 -7.26 20.70 1.20
C ILE A 163 -7.25 21.18 -0.25
N VAL A 164 -7.99 22.23 -0.58
CA VAL A 164 -7.96 22.87 -1.91
C VAL A 164 -6.56 23.40 -2.23
N GLY A 165 -5.90 24.03 -1.27
CA GLY A 165 -4.51 24.48 -1.41
C GLY A 165 -3.56 23.32 -1.71
N ASP A 166 -3.72 22.19 -1.03
CA ASP A 166 -2.95 20.96 -1.29
C ASP A 166 -3.23 20.38 -2.68
N ALA A 167 -4.50 20.40 -3.10
CA ALA A 167 -4.90 19.91 -4.41
C ALA A 167 -4.32 20.78 -5.52
N ARG A 168 -4.42 22.12 -5.41
CA ARG A 168 -3.82 23.08 -6.35
C ARG A 168 -2.30 22.88 -6.50
N ARG A 169 -1.58 22.71 -5.37
CA ARG A 169 -0.14 22.41 -5.40
C ARG A 169 0.15 21.07 -6.12
N GLY A 170 -0.67 20.06 -5.89
CA GLY A 170 -0.58 18.76 -6.58
C GLY A 170 -0.78 18.88 -8.07
N LEU A 171 -1.87 19.52 -8.52
CA LEU A 171 -2.21 19.72 -9.93
C LEU A 171 -1.12 20.51 -10.68
N ARG A 172 -0.57 21.56 -10.04
CA ARG A 172 0.53 22.36 -10.62
C ARG A 172 1.78 21.54 -10.92
N ARG A 173 2.13 20.56 -10.07
CA ARG A 173 3.27 19.64 -10.31
C ARG A 173 3.10 18.78 -11.56
N PHE A 174 1.88 18.54 -11.98
CA PHE A 174 1.54 17.80 -13.21
C PHE A 174 1.27 18.73 -14.41
N HIS A 175 1.56 20.02 -14.28
CA HIS A 175 1.26 21.05 -15.30
C HIS A 175 -0.22 21.04 -15.70
N ILE A 176 -1.11 20.89 -14.71
CA ILE A 176 -2.56 20.95 -14.87
C ILE A 176 -3.01 22.31 -14.32
N ASP A 177 -3.66 23.09 -15.16
CA ASP A 177 -4.17 24.42 -14.83
C ASP A 177 -5.54 24.42 -14.15
N GLN A 178 -6.18 23.24 -14.03
CA GLN A 178 -7.42 23.07 -13.27
C GLN A 178 -7.25 23.62 -11.83
N TRP A 179 -8.21 24.40 -11.39
CA TRP A 179 -8.24 25.07 -10.08
C TRP A 179 -7.18 26.17 -9.87
N GLN A 180 -6.47 26.62 -10.90
CA GLN A 180 -5.42 27.63 -10.77
C GLN A 180 -5.92 29.09 -10.91
N GLY A 181 -7.04 29.32 -11.60
CA GLY A 181 -7.60 30.65 -11.90
C GLY A 181 -8.53 31.22 -10.82
N GLY A 182 -8.37 30.82 -9.54
CA GLY A 182 -9.22 31.29 -8.45
C GLY A 182 -10.44 30.40 -8.16
N TYR A 183 -10.88 29.60 -9.11
CA TYR A 183 -11.89 28.56 -8.91
C TYR A 183 -11.27 27.27 -8.36
N PRO A 184 -11.95 26.51 -7.47
CA PRO A 184 -13.13 26.96 -6.72
C PRO A 184 -12.74 28.01 -5.67
N SER A 185 -13.57 29.03 -5.53
CA SER A 185 -13.41 30.08 -4.52
C SER A 185 -14.06 29.68 -3.19
N ARG A 186 -13.82 30.46 -2.13
CA ARG A 186 -14.52 30.30 -0.85
C ARG A 186 -16.03 30.41 -1.02
N GLU A 187 -16.50 31.34 -1.84
CA GLU A 187 -17.95 31.57 -2.04
C GLU A 187 -18.63 30.42 -2.79
N ASP A 188 -17.90 29.73 -3.68
CA ASP A 188 -18.41 28.54 -4.34
C ASP A 188 -18.73 27.45 -3.30
N PHE A 189 -17.83 27.21 -2.34
CA PHE A 189 -18.05 26.23 -1.27
C PHE A 189 -19.16 26.67 -0.29
N LEU A 190 -19.22 27.92 0.08
CA LEU A 190 -20.29 28.42 0.94
C LEU A 190 -21.66 28.28 0.26
N THR A 191 -21.72 28.48 -1.04
CA THR A 191 -22.94 28.23 -1.82
C THR A 191 -23.33 26.77 -1.82
N ASP A 192 -22.37 25.86 -2.03
CA ASP A 192 -22.61 24.42 -1.99
C ASP A 192 -23.05 23.95 -0.58
N ILE A 193 -22.46 24.49 0.47
CA ILE A 193 -22.83 24.21 1.87
C ILE A 193 -24.29 24.65 2.12
N ARG A 194 -24.66 25.87 1.73
CA ARG A 194 -26.04 26.39 1.91
C ARG A 194 -27.07 25.57 1.14
N ARG A 195 -26.67 24.95 0.02
CA ARG A 195 -27.52 24.06 -0.78
C ARG A 195 -27.57 22.62 -0.25
N GLY A 196 -26.75 22.28 0.75
CA GLY A 196 -26.61 20.92 1.25
C GLY A 196 -25.93 19.97 0.26
N GLU A 197 -25.13 20.50 -0.67
CA GLU A 197 -24.45 19.78 -1.75
C GLU A 197 -22.98 19.51 -1.42
N CYS A 198 -22.40 20.14 -0.38
CA CYS A 198 -21.01 19.92 0.07
C CYS A 198 -20.98 18.97 1.25
N PHE A 199 -20.02 18.02 1.21
CA PHE A 199 -19.84 17.01 2.23
C PHE A 199 -18.36 16.90 2.63
N VAL A 200 -18.09 16.65 3.92
CA VAL A 200 -16.76 16.35 4.43
C VAL A 200 -16.65 14.89 4.81
N VAL A 201 -15.49 14.31 4.48
CA VAL A 201 -15.10 12.95 4.85
C VAL A 201 -14.17 13.04 6.04
N LEU A 202 -14.44 12.24 7.06
CA LEU A 202 -13.76 12.29 8.36
C LEU A 202 -12.95 11.02 8.63
N HIS A 203 -11.82 11.19 9.30
CA HIS A 203 -11.00 10.12 9.86
C HIS A 203 -10.72 10.45 11.33
N GLY A 204 -11.28 9.68 12.27
CA GLY A 204 -11.17 9.97 13.70
C GLY A 204 -11.72 11.36 14.10
N GLY A 205 -12.73 11.87 13.37
CA GLY A 205 -13.30 13.20 13.59
C GLY A 205 -12.58 14.35 12.87
N GLU A 206 -11.39 14.14 12.31
CA GLU A 206 -10.65 15.14 11.52
C GLU A 206 -11.09 15.14 10.05
N VAL A 207 -11.21 16.32 9.43
CA VAL A 207 -11.56 16.45 8.00
C VAL A 207 -10.41 15.95 7.13
N ALA A 208 -10.64 14.80 6.51
CA ALA A 208 -9.69 14.09 5.65
C ALA A 208 -9.88 14.36 4.15
N GLY A 209 -11.07 14.79 3.76
CA GLY A 209 -11.43 15.11 2.38
C GLY A 209 -12.78 15.78 2.30
N PHE A 210 -13.16 16.17 1.10
CA PHE A 210 -14.47 16.73 0.81
C PHE A 210 -14.89 16.39 -0.62
N PHE A 211 -16.19 16.46 -0.88
CA PHE A 211 -16.77 16.42 -2.22
C PHE A 211 -18.04 17.28 -2.28
N THR A 212 -18.34 17.79 -3.47
CA THR A 212 -19.60 18.44 -3.78
C THR A 212 -20.39 17.53 -4.73
N LEU A 213 -21.66 17.30 -4.42
CA LEU A 213 -22.58 16.50 -5.21
C LEU A 213 -23.77 17.36 -5.63
N SER A 214 -23.74 17.87 -6.86
CA SER A 214 -24.79 18.76 -7.39
C SER A 214 -25.94 17.97 -7.98
N LEU A 215 -27.15 18.43 -7.72
CA LEU A 215 -28.40 17.94 -8.31
C LEU A 215 -28.83 18.74 -9.55
N CYS A 216 -28.14 19.83 -9.85
CA CYS A 216 -28.43 20.68 -10.99
C CYS A 216 -27.95 20.03 -12.30
N GLU A 217 -28.75 20.12 -13.34
CA GLU A 217 -28.32 19.81 -14.69
C GLU A 217 -27.38 20.91 -15.18
N GLU A 218 -26.21 20.55 -15.64
CA GLU A 218 -25.22 21.47 -16.18
C GLU A 218 -25.14 21.35 -17.70
N GLU A 219 -25.16 22.52 -18.37
CA GLU A 219 -25.09 22.60 -19.84
C GLU A 219 -23.86 21.91 -20.43
N CYS A 220 -22.72 21.91 -19.68
CA CYS A 220 -21.48 21.26 -20.13
C CYS A 220 -21.62 19.75 -20.30
N TYR A 221 -22.55 19.10 -19.59
CA TYR A 221 -22.81 17.67 -19.74
C TYR A 221 -23.81 17.33 -20.87
N ALA A 222 -24.43 18.33 -21.49
CA ALA A 222 -25.26 18.14 -22.68
C ALA A 222 -24.42 17.89 -23.94
N ALA A 223 -23.19 18.38 -23.99
CA ALA A 223 -22.30 18.33 -25.15
C ALA A 223 -21.17 17.28 -24.98
N ILE A 224 -21.52 16.00 -24.96
CA ILE A 224 -20.52 14.94 -24.99
C ILE A 224 -20.00 14.73 -26.43
N THR A 225 -18.69 14.72 -26.61
CA THR A 225 -18.04 14.58 -27.95
C THR A 225 -17.64 13.15 -28.27
N ASP A 226 -17.48 12.30 -27.27
CA ASP A 226 -17.15 10.88 -27.41
C ASP A 226 -17.86 10.06 -26.35
N GLY A 227 -18.47 8.94 -26.72
CA GLY A 227 -19.31 8.13 -25.87
C GLY A 227 -20.79 8.56 -25.85
N LYS A 228 -21.56 7.98 -24.92
CA LYS A 228 -22.99 8.28 -24.69
C LYS A 228 -23.30 8.25 -23.21
N TRP A 229 -24.07 9.22 -22.75
CA TRP A 229 -24.66 9.13 -21.42
C TRP A 229 -25.77 8.08 -21.36
N THR A 230 -25.95 7.46 -20.19
CA THR A 230 -27.14 6.65 -19.94
C THR A 230 -28.36 7.56 -19.95
N GLU A 231 -29.22 7.39 -20.95
CA GLU A 231 -30.41 8.23 -21.16
C GLU A 231 -31.54 7.87 -20.18
N GLY A 232 -32.37 8.86 -19.86
CA GLY A 232 -33.62 8.66 -19.12
C GLY A 232 -33.49 8.48 -17.62
N MET A 233 -32.30 8.62 -17.04
CA MET A 233 -32.09 8.57 -15.60
C MET A 233 -31.80 9.95 -15.01
N ALA A 234 -32.46 10.26 -13.89
CA ALA A 234 -32.07 11.40 -13.08
C ALA A 234 -30.65 11.17 -12.52
N TYR A 235 -29.77 12.12 -12.79
CA TYR A 235 -28.34 12.04 -12.38
C TYR A 235 -27.98 13.13 -11.38
N CYS A 236 -26.83 12.95 -10.74
CA CYS A 236 -26.13 14.00 -10.02
C CYS A 236 -24.69 14.10 -10.55
N VAL A 237 -24.04 15.19 -10.25
CA VAL A 237 -22.69 15.48 -10.73
C VAL A 237 -21.77 15.62 -9.53
N VAL A 238 -20.68 14.84 -9.50
CA VAL A 238 -19.64 15.03 -8.50
C VAL A 238 -18.64 16.09 -8.96
N HIS A 239 -18.61 17.18 -8.23
CA HIS A 239 -17.65 18.28 -8.44
C HIS A 239 -16.66 18.35 -7.32
N ARG A 240 -15.61 19.13 -7.50
CA ARG A 240 -14.72 19.61 -6.42
C ARG A 240 -14.39 18.57 -5.34
N ALA A 241 -14.00 17.34 -5.77
CA ALA A 241 -13.62 16.29 -4.84
C ALA A 241 -12.10 16.30 -4.59
N ALA A 242 -11.69 16.26 -3.32
CA ALA A 242 -10.29 16.18 -2.94
C ALA A 242 -10.07 15.55 -1.58
N VAL A 243 -8.90 14.93 -1.39
CA VAL A 243 -8.41 14.43 -0.10
C VAL A 243 -7.19 15.21 0.35
N ALA A 244 -7.04 15.42 1.66
CA ALA A 244 -5.88 16.09 2.23
C ALA A 244 -4.58 15.36 1.88
N ALA A 245 -3.49 16.09 1.73
CA ALA A 245 -2.21 15.57 1.25
C ALA A 245 -1.73 14.35 2.04
N LYS A 246 -1.90 14.35 3.37
CA LYS A 246 -1.46 13.25 4.25
C LYS A 246 -2.23 11.95 4.04
N TYR A 247 -3.43 12.00 3.46
CA TYR A 247 -4.27 10.83 3.19
C TYR A 247 -4.15 10.30 1.75
N ARG A 248 -3.33 10.91 0.90
CA ARG A 248 -3.13 10.43 -0.48
C ARG A 248 -2.44 9.08 -0.49
N GLY A 249 -2.97 8.15 -1.28
CA GLY A 249 -2.45 6.79 -1.39
C GLY A 249 -2.75 5.88 -0.20
N THR A 250 -3.64 6.27 0.72
CA THR A 250 -4.06 5.47 1.88
C THR A 250 -5.35 4.68 1.65
N GLY A 251 -6.00 4.85 0.49
CA GLY A 251 -7.35 4.34 0.22
C GLY A 251 -8.46 5.37 0.51
N MET A 252 -8.15 6.52 1.11
CA MET A 252 -9.14 7.57 1.43
C MET A 252 -9.93 8.05 0.22
N SER A 253 -9.30 8.16 -0.96
CA SER A 253 -10.01 8.58 -2.18
C SER A 253 -11.06 7.57 -2.62
N ARG A 254 -10.79 6.24 -2.50
CA ARG A 254 -11.81 5.21 -2.77
C ARG A 254 -12.96 5.26 -1.76
N TYR A 255 -12.64 5.50 -0.49
CA TYR A 255 -13.68 5.69 0.53
C TYR A 255 -14.53 6.92 0.23
N LEU A 256 -13.93 8.05 -0.18
CA LEU A 256 -14.64 9.25 -0.61
C LEU A 256 -15.60 8.93 -1.75
N MET A 257 -15.20 8.17 -2.78
CA MET A 257 -16.09 7.77 -3.88
C MET A 257 -17.25 6.90 -3.39
N LYS A 258 -17.05 6.00 -2.43
CA LYS A 258 -18.15 5.26 -1.78
C LYS A 258 -19.12 6.21 -1.06
N CYS A 259 -18.63 7.25 -0.41
CA CYS A 259 -19.48 8.26 0.22
C CYS A 259 -20.30 9.03 -0.83
N VAL A 260 -19.70 9.35 -1.99
CA VAL A 260 -20.41 9.95 -3.14
C VAL A 260 -21.57 9.05 -3.59
N GLU A 261 -21.34 7.75 -3.78
CA GLU A 261 -22.36 6.79 -4.18
C GLU A 261 -23.48 6.66 -3.14
N GLN A 262 -23.13 6.60 -1.86
CA GLN A 262 -24.10 6.55 -0.77
C GLN A 262 -24.97 7.81 -0.73
N GLN A 263 -24.36 8.99 -0.91
CA GLN A 263 -25.07 10.25 -0.91
C GLN A 263 -25.95 10.42 -2.16
N ALA A 264 -25.48 9.97 -3.33
CA ALA A 264 -26.29 9.95 -4.54
C ALA A 264 -27.55 9.09 -4.36
N ALA A 265 -27.41 7.91 -3.75
CA ALA A 265 -28.53 7.05 -3.40
C ALA A 265 -29.51 7.73 -2.42
N ALA A 266 -28.99 8.46 -1.41
CA ALA A 266 -29.82 9.24 -0.49
C ALA A 266 -30.58 10.39 -1.18
N PHE A 267 -30.04 10.92 -2.27
CA PHE A 267 -30.72 11.88 -3.15
C PHE A 267 -31.60 11.22 -4.22
N GLU A 268 -31.82 9.91 -4.11
CA GLU A 268 -32.62 9.13 -5.09
C GLU A 268 -32.06 9.23 -6.52
N ARG A 269 -30.74 9.38 -6.67
CA ARG A 269 -30.02 9.40 -7.94
C ARG A 269 -29.36 8.07 -8.22
N ARG A 270 -29.64 7.48 -9.38
CA ARG A 270 -29.06 6.20 -9.83
C ARG A 270 -27.92 6.36 -10.82
N CYS A 271 -27.67 7.58 -11.25
CA CYS A 271 -26.59 7.91 -12.17
C CYS A 271 -25.76 9.04 -11.59
N ILE A 272 -24.43 8.86 -11.59
CA ILE A 272 -23.45 9.87 -11.17
C ILE A 272 -22.60 10.21 -12.39
N ARG A 273 -22.45 11.50 -12.67
CA ARG A 273 -21.52 11.98 -13.69
C ARG A 273 -20.33 12.63 -13.04
N ALA A 274 -19.17 12.45 -13.64
CA ALA A 274 -17.92 13.03 -13.18
C ALA A 274 -17.08 13.43 -14.39
N ASP A 275 -16.36 14.54 -14.28
CA ASP A 275 -15.35 14.95 -15.25
C ASP A 275 -14.00 15.15 -14.61
N THR A 276 -12.95 15.05 -15.40
CA THR A 276 -11.62 15.37 -14.95
C THR A 276 -10.73 15.80 -16.12
N HIS A 277 -9.74 16.63 -15.82
CA HIS A 277 -8.81 17.10 -16.83
C HIS A 277 -8.03 15.92 -17.45
N ARG A 278 -7.84 15.93 -18.79
CA ARG A 278 -7.18 14.85 -19.55
C ARG A 278 -5.77 14.47 -19.10
N LYS A 279 -5.05 15.37 -18.41
CA LYS A 279 -3.73 15.11 -17.82
C LYS A 279 -3.82 14.60 -16.37
N ASN A 280 -4.99 14.64 -15.72
CA ASN A 280 -5.15 14.21 -14.33
C ASN A 280 -5.26 12.67 -14.26
N LYS A 281 -4.14 12.00 -14.52
CA LYS A 281 -4.06 10.54 -14.52
C LYS A 281 -4.49 9.89 -13.19
N PRO A 282 -4.11 10.43 -12.01
CA PRO A 282 -4.57 9.87 -10.74
C PRO A 282 -6.10 9.83 -10.61
N MET A 283 -6.79 10.91 -11.00
CA MET A 283 -8.26 10.94 -10.96
C MET A 283 -8.89 10.01 -11.99
N GLN A 284 -8.35 9.95 -13.22
CA GLN A 284 -8.81 9.02 -14.24
C GLN A 284 -8.68 7.56 -13.79
N THR A 285 -7.59 7.21 -13.09
CA THR A 285 -7.40 5.88 -12.54
C THR A 285 -8.41 5.59 -11.44
N LEU A 286 -8.60 6.53 -10.49
CA LEU A 286 -9.59 6.40 -9.43
C LEU A 286 -11.00 6.18 -9.98
N LEU A 287 -11.43 7.01 -10.95
CA LEU A 287 -12.77 6.89 -11.57
C LEU A 287 -12.95 5.51 -12.22
N ARG A 288 -11.98 5.04 -13.01
CA ARG A 288 -12.04 3.70 -13.63
C ARG A 288 -12.10 2.56 -12.60
N GLU A 289 -11.30 2.64 -11.54
CA GLU A 289 -11.30 1.66 -10.45
C GLU A 289 -12.62 1.64 -9.66
N CYS A 290 -13.35 2.75 -9.66
CA CYS A 290 -14.69 2.88 -9.04
C CYS A 290 -15.84 2.60 -10.03
N GLY A 291 -15.56 2.22 -11.29
CA GLY A 291 -16.58 1.83 -12.26
C GLY A 291 -17.20 2.99 -13.06
N TYR A 292 -16.53 4.17 -13.12
CA TYR A 292 -16.95 5.35 -13.88
C TYR A 292 -16.34 5.37 -15.26
#